data_4cb6f3864fc67186e5f80a7caa6b787a
#
_entry.id   4cb6f3864fc67186e5f80a7caa6b787a
#
_cell.length_a   1.000
_cell.length_b   1.000
_cell.length_c   1.000
_cell.angle_alpha   90.00
_cell.angle_beta   90.00
_cell.angle_gamma   90.00
#
_symmetry.space_group_name_H-M   'P 1'
#
loop_
_entity.id
_entity.type
_entity.pdbx_description
1 polymer ?
#
loop_
_entity_poly.entity_id
_entity_poly.type
_entity_poly.pdbx_seq_one_letter_code
_entity_poly.pdbx_strand_id
1 'polypeptide(L)'
;MTIRDWEGVALIIGYGDIGTSISDYLTSVSPNLDVIVCGRNLTNQNGIYLDLENDHSFNSFEKQISLFKKPLRLVINTTGFLHSYLVKPEKRLSHINRSNIIKNFSINSIAPILIAKSIEKFIRPELPFSFASLSARVGSIGDNKLGGWYSYRASKAAQNQLLKTLSIEWGRKFPFSIVSILHPGTCDTKLSK
;
A
#
# COMPACT_ATOMS: atom_id res chain seq x y z
N MET A 1 23.04 0.89 -9.11
CA MET A 1 22.00 1.93 -9.39
C MET A 1 21.15 2.07 -8.14
N THR A 2 21.15 3.23 -7.52
CA THR A 2 20.34 3.53 -6.34
C THR A 2 19.04 4.21 -6.76
N ILE A 3 18.05 4.31 -5.85
CA ILE A 3 16.79 5.00 -6.13
C ILE A 3 17.00 6.47 -6.56
N ARG A 4 18.13 7.07 -6.16
CA ARG A 4 18.50 8.45 -6.54
C ARG A 4 18.74 8.60 -8.03
N ASP A 5 19.14 7.50 -8.69
CA ASP A 5 19.46 7.47 -10.12
C ASP A 5 18.25 7.10 -10.98
N TRP A 6 17.09 6.82 -10.35
CA TRP A 6 15.92 6.41 -11.09
C TRP A 6 15.24 7.58 -11.76
N GLU A 7 14.91 7.41 -13.02
CA GLU A 7 14.04 8.29 -13.79
C GLU A 7 12.69 7.61 -13.99
N GLY A 8 11.59 8.33 -13.76
CA GLY A 8 10.25 7.79 -13.92
C GLY A 8 9.23 8.37 -12.96
N VAL A 9 8.23 7.56 -12.63
CA VAL A 9 7.15 7.92 -11.71
C VAL A 9 7.22 7.05 -10.45
N ALA A 10 7.02 7.68 -9.30
CA ALA A 10 6.81 7.05 -8.01
C ALA A 10 5.38 7.37 -7.51
N LEU A 11 4.60 6.34 -7.21
CA LEU A 11 3.26 6.48 -6.61
C LEU A 11 3.32 6.20 -5.12
N ILE A 12 2.86 7.14 -4.31
CA ILE A 12 2.68 6.97 -2.86
C ILE A 12 1.19 6.85 -2.57
N ILE A 13 0.75 5.64 -2.27
CA ILE A 13 -0.65 5.37 -1.97
C ILE A 13 -0.90 5.57 -0.48
N GLY A 14 -1.71 6.58 -0.16
CA GLY A 14 -2.00 7.03 1.20
C GLY A 14 -1.32 8.35 1.54
N TYR A 15 -2.12 9.34 1.94
CA TYR A 15 -1.68 10.68 2.33
C TYR A 15 -1.82 10.88 3.85
N GLY A 16 -1.26 9.95 4.62
CA GLY A 16 -1.09 10.04 6.07
C GLY A 16 0.35 10.40 6.43
N ASP A 17 0.66 10.45 7.73
CA ASP A 17 1.96 10.86 8.25
C ASP A 17 3.14 10.13 7.57
N ILE A 18 3.06 8.80 7.41
CA ILE A 18 4.10 8.01 6.75
C ILE A 18 4.18 8.31 5.24
N GLY A 19 3.03 8.36 4.56
CA GLY A 19 3.00 8.62 3.12
C GLY A 19 3.56 9.99 2.78
N THR A 20 3.20 11.01 3.54
CA THR A 20 3.73 12.37 3.40
C THR A 20 5.25 12.39 3.60
N SER A 21 5.74 11.82 4.70
CA SER A 21 7.18 11.77 4.98
C SER A 21 7.98 11.06 3.89
N ILE A 22 7.46 9.96 3.34
CA ILE A 22 8.10 9.24 2.22
C ILE A 22 8.09 10.09 0.95
N SER A 23 6.97 10.74 0.64
CA SER A 23 6.83 11.63 -0.53
C SER A 23 7.85 12.76 -0.48
N ASP A 24 7.93 13.46 0.66
CA ASP A 24 8.86 14.58 0.86
C ASP A 24 10.31 14.11 0.75
N TYR A 25 10.66 12.99 1.37
CA TYR A 25 11.99 12.41 1.27
C TYR A 25 12.36 12.07 -0.18
N LEU A 26 11.49 11.34 -0.90
CA LEU A 26 11.76 10.95 -2.28
C LEU A 26 11.92 12.17 -3.19
N THR A 27 11.08 13.19 -3.02
CA THR A 27 11.19 14.44 -3.77
C THR A 27 12.54 15.14 -3.53
N SER A 28 13.06 15.05 -2.30
CA SER A 28 14.34 15.67 -1.95
C SER A 28 15.57 14.95 -2.47
N VAL A 29 15.52 13.60 -2.58
CA VAL A 29 16.70 12.77 -2.89
C VAL A 29 16.71 12.19 -4.31
N SER A 30 15.60 12.24 -5.03
CA SER A 30 15.42 11.60 -6.34
C SER A 30 14.81 12.60 -7.34
N PRO A 31 15.57 13.59 -7.82
CA PRO A 31 15.05 14.71 -8.61
C PRO A 31 14.47 14.28 -9.97
N ASN A 32 14.82 13.09 -10.46
CA ASN A 32 14.34 12.55 -11.74
C ASN A 32 13.06 11.69 -11.58
N LEU A 33 12.59 11.48 -10.34
CA LEU A 33 11.32 10.80 -10.06
C LEU A 33 10.19 11.83 -9.89
N ASP A 34 9.16 11.70 -10.70
CA ASP A 34 7.90 12.42 -10.50
C ASP A 34 7.14 11.72 -9.37
N VAL A 35 7.18 12.28 -8.16
CA VAL A 35 6.52 11.71 -6.99
C VAL A 35 5.07 12.16 -6.94
N ILE A 36 4.15 11.21 -7.05
CA ILE A 36 2.71 11.46 -7.11
C ILE A 36 2.03 10.77 -5.93
N VAL A 37 1.29 11.53 -5.14
CA VAL A 37 0.52 11.02 -4.01
C VAL A 37 -0.89 10.63 -4.46
N CYS A 38 -1.36 9.47 -3.98
CA CYS A 38 -2.68 8.95 -4.30
C CYS A 38 -3.51 8.75 -3.02
N GLY A 39 -4.75 9.22 -3.01
CA GLY A 39 -5.63 9.08 -1.84
C GLY A 39 -6.92 9.87 -1.96
N ARG A 40 -7.76 9.83 -0.91
CA ARG A 40 -9.07 10.51 -0.90
C ARG A 40 -9.00 12.00 -0.62
N ASN A 41 -8.15 12.40 0.31
CA ASN A 41 -8.05 13.78 0.82
C ASN A 41 -6.73 14.39 0.35
N LEU A 42 -6.66 14.77 -0.91
CA LEU A 42 -5.47 15.39 -1.47
C LEU A 42 -5.56 16.90 -1.28
N THR A 43 -4.56 17.47 -0.61
CA THR A 43 -4.39 18.93 -0.50
C THR A 43 -3.59 19.49 -1.67
N ASN A 44 -2.99 18.62 -2.49
CA ASN A 44 -2.12 18.98 -3.59
C ASN A 44 -2.83 18.72 -4.93
N GLN A 45 -2.78 19.70 -5.85
CA GLN A 45 -3.41 19.61 -7.18
C GLN A 45 -2.79 18.53 -8.09
N ASN A 46 -1.58 18.06 -7.77
CA ASN A 46 -0.86 17.06 -8.56
C ASN A 46 -1.09 15.61 -8.08
N GLY A 47 -2.00 15.38 -7.13
CA GLY A 47 -2.30 14.05 -6.63
C GLY A 47 -3.37 13.33 -7.45
N ILE A 48 -3.41 12.01 -7.34
CA ILE A 48 -4.43 11.16 -7.97
C ILE A 48 -5.45 10.75 -6.91
N TYR A 49 -6.73 11.07 -7.17
CA TYR A 49 -7.80 10.58 -6.31
C TYR A 49 -7.90 9.06 -6.37
N LEU A 50 -7.85 8.42 -5.21
CA LEU A 50 -8.02 6.97 -5.06
C LEU A 50 -8.75 6.66 -3.75
N ASP A 51 -9.96 6.13 -3.89
CA ASP A 51 -10.72 5.54 -2.78
C ASP A 51 -10.60 4.01 -2.86
N LEU A 52 -9.97 3.42 -1.86
CA LEU A 52 -9.67 1.97 -1.80
C LEU A 52 -10.92 1.09 -1.59
N GLU A 53 -12.06 1.68 -1.31
CA GLU A 53 -13.33 0.97 -1.10
C GLU A 53 -14.31 1.18 -2.25
N ASN A 54 -13.88 1.84 -3.34
CA ASN A 54 -14.71 2.14 -4.49
C ASN A 54 -14.06 1.64 -5.79
N ASP A 55 -14.64 0.61 -6.40
CA ASP A 55 -14.13 0.02 -7.64
C ASP A 55 -14.06 1.02 -8.81
N HIS A 56 -15.00 1.97 -8.90
CA HIS A 56 -14.93 3.01 -9.92
C HIS A 56 -13.72 3.92 -9.76
N SER A 57 -13.24 4.09 -8.54
CA SER A 57 -12.03 4.86 -8.25
C SER A 57 -10.78 4.20 -8.86
N PHE A 58 -10.69 2.87 -8.84
CA PHE A 58 -9.59 2.14 -9.47
C PHE A 58 -9.59 2.31 -11.00
N ASN A 59 -10.77 2.32 -11.63
CA ASN A 59 -10.87 2.58 -13.08
C ASN A 59 -10.37 3.99 -13.45
N SER A 60 -10.69 4.98 -12.62
CA SER A 60 -10.22 6.37 -12.82
C SER A 60 -8.71 6.48 -12.55
N PHE A 61 -8.20 5.79 -11.55
CA PHE A 61 -6.78 5.68 -11.24
C PHE A 61 -5.98 5.09 -12.41
N GLU A 62 -6.44 3.98 -13.00
CA GLU A 62 -5.82 3.38 -14.18
C GLU A 62 -5.75 4.33 -15.38
N LYS A 63 -6.85 5.07 -15.63
CA LYS A 63 -6.88 6.08 -16.70
C LYS A 63 -5.83 7.18 -16.48
N GLN A 64 -5.66 7.65 -15.25
CA GLN A 64 -4.68 8.68 -14.94
C GLN A 64 -3.24 8.15 -15.09
N ILE A 65 -2.95 6.92 -14.65
CA ILE A 65 -1.64 6.30 -14.84
C ILE A 65 -1.31 6.11 -16.33
N SER A 66 -2.31 5.80 -17.16
CA SER A 66 -2.10 5.63 -18.61
C SER A 66 -1.63 6.91 -19.33
N LEU A 67 -1.77 8.07 -18.70
CA LEU A 67 -1.31 9.35 -19.25
C LEU A 67 0.17 9.64 -18.94
N PHE A 68 0.81 8.83 -18.10
CA PHE A 68 2.21 9.04 -17.77
C PHE A 68 3.12 8.82 -18.97
N LYS A 69 3.96 9.79 -19.26
CA LYS A 69 4.98 9.69 -20.31
C LYS A 69 6.22 8.94 -19.83
N LYS A 70 6.54 9.07 -18.55
CA LYS A 70 7.66 8.40 -17.90
C LYS A 70 7.26 7.01 -17.40
N PRO A 71 8.20 6.05 -17.30
CA PRO A 71 7.92 4.72 -16.79
C PRO A 71 7.56 4.73 -15.30
N LEU A 72 6.63 3.85 -14.90
CA LEU A 72 6.36 3.59 -13.49
C LEU A 72 7.54 2.80 -12.89
N ARG A 73 8.12 3.30 -11.81
CA ARG A 73 9.34 2.75 -11.20
C ARG A 73 9.14 2.30 -9.76
N LEU A 74 8.26 2.98 -9.03
CA LEU A 74 8.06 2.75 -7.61
C LEU A 74 6.58 2.92 -7.25
N VAL A 75 6.05 1.98 -6.47
CA VAL A 75 4.75 2.13 -5.81
C VAL A 75 4.92 1.76 -4.35
N ILE A 76 4.58 2.68 -3.45
CA ILE A 76 4.59 2.43 -2.02
C ILE A 76 3.18 2.60 -1.47
N ASN A 77 2.58 1.51 -1.03
CA ASN A 77 1.30 1.54 -0.34
C ASN A 77 1.52 1.71 1.17
N THR A 78 1.16 2.88 1.67
CA THR A 78 1.25 3.24 3.09
C THR A 78 -0.10 3.17 3.81
N THR A 79 -1.15 2.70 3.12
CA THR A 79 -2.50 2.65 3.67
C THR A 79 -2.66 1.53 4.69
N GLY A 80 -3.54 1.75 5.65
CA GLY A 80 -3.92 0.74 6.64
C GLY A 80 -5.10 1.22 7.46
N PHE A 81 -5.83 0.26 8.00
CA PHE A 81 -6.95 0.50 8.89
C PHE A 81 -6.85 -0.40 10.11
N LEU A 82 -6.88 0.16 11.29
CA LEU A 82 -6.92 -0.54 12.58
C LEU A 82 -8.15 -0.14 13.38
N HIS A 83 -8.41 1.16 13.47
CA HIS A 83 -9.51 1.72 14.24
C HIS A 83 -10.06 3.01 13.62
N SER A 84 -11.23 3.40 14.06
CA SER A 84 -11.83 4.71 13.80
C SER A 84 -12.62 5.14 15.04
N TYR A 85 -13.31 6.29 14.98
CA TYR A 85 -14.20 6.69 16.05
C TYR A 85 -15.26 5.61 16.38
N LEU A 86 -15.77 4.91 15.36
CA LEU A 86 -16.82 3.88 15.50
C LEU A 86 -16.27 2.45 15.63
N VAL A 87 -15.03 2.20 15.26
CA VAL A 87 -14.43 0.87 15.22
C VAL A 87 -13.25 0.81 16.16
N LYS A 88 -13.32 -0.07 17.15
CA LYS A 88 -12.19 -0.36 18.06
C LYS A 88 -11.64 -1.76 17.77
N PRO A 89 -10.32 -1.98 17.89
CA PRO A 89 -9.73 -3.31 17.76
C PRO A 89 -10.30 -4.27 18.78
N GLU A 90 -10.61 -5.49 18.37
CA GLU A 90 -11.23 -6.49 19.22
C GLU A 90 -10.24 -7.01 20.26
N LYS A 91 -10.58 -6.95 21.54
CA LYS A 91 -9.77 -7.50 22.63
C LYS A 91 -10.09 -8.94 22.96
N ARG A 92 -11.31 -9.41 22.61
CA ARG A 92 -11.84 -10.75 22.90
C ARG A 92 -12.89 -11.16 21.86
N LEU A 93 -13.21 -12.45 21.80
CA LEU A 93 -14.13 -13.04 20.81
C LEU A 93 -15.50 -12.33 20.76
N SER A 94 -16.05 -11.96 21.90
CA SER A 94 -17.36 -11.28 21.97
C SER A 94 -17.40 -9.87 21.34
N HIS A 95 -16.24 -9.29 20.98
CA HIS A 95 -16.17 -8.01 20.29
C HIS A 95 -16.15 -8.12 18.77
N ILE A 96 -16.09 -9.36 18.25
CA ILE A 96 -16.05 -9.56 16.80
C ILE A 96 -17.40 -9.18 16.20
N ASN A 97 -17.33 -8.45 15.10
CA ASN A 97 -18.49 -8.26 14.22
C ASN A 97 -18.06 -8.28 12.74
N ARG A 98 -19.01 -8.67 11.90
CA ARG A 98 -18.77 -8.85 10.46
C ARG A 98 -18.28 -7.56 9.77
N SER A 99 -18.86 -6.42 10.11
CA SER A 99 -18.54 -5.16 9.44
C SER A 99 -17.08 -4.75 9.67
N ASN A 100 -16.55 -4.94 10.90
CA ASN A 100 -15.15 -4.66 11.22
C ASN A 100 -14.19 -5.58 10.46
N ILE A 101 -14.52 -6.87 10.35
CA ILE A 101 -13.74 -7.83 9.56
C ILE A 101 -13.69 -7.35 8.11
N ILE A 102 -14.86 -7.12 7.49
CA ILE A 102 -14.94 -6.68 6.09
C ILE A 102 -14.13 -5.40 5.88
N LYS A 103 -14.27 -4.39 6.73
CA LYS A 103 -13.55 -3.13 6.65
C LYS A 103 -12.03 -3.32 6.70
N ASN A 104 -11.55 -4.13 7.65
CA ASN A 104 -10.12 -4.44 7.77
C ASN A 104 -9.60 -5.16 6.52
N PHE A 105 -10.33 -6.16 6.01
CA PHE A 105 -9.93 -6.89 4.82
C PHE A 105 -9.96 -6.01 3.58
N SER A 106 -11.00 -5.19 3.40
CA SER A 106 -11.10 -4.27 2.25
C SER A 106 -9.87 -3.37 2.14
N ILE A 107 -9.47 -2.72 3.23
CA ILE A 107 -8.38 -1.74 3.19
C ILE A 107 -7.00 -2.41 3.31
N ASN A 108 -6.83 -3.37 4.23
CA ASN A 108 -5.51 -3.91 4.53
C ASN A 108 -5.06 -5.03 3.58
N SER A 109 -6.00 -5.79 3.00
CA SER A 109 -5.69 -6.99 2.19
C SER A 109 -6.09 -6.82 0.73
N ILE A 110 -7.36 -6.45 0.48
CA ILE A 110 -7.91 -6.38 -0.87
C ILE A 110 -7.34 -5.18 -1.62
N ALA A 111 -7.31 -4.00 -1.02
CA ALA A 111 -6.82 -2.81 -1.69
C ALA A 111 -5.37 -2.92 -2.20
N PRO A 112 -4.38 -3.42 -1.44
CA PRO A 112 -3.02 -3.60 -1.95
C PRO A 112 -2.92 -4.47 -3.20
N ILE A 113 -3.70 -5.56 -3.28
CA ILE A 113 -3.68 -6.42 -4.45
C ILE A 113 -4.43 -5.82 -5.64
N LEU A 114 -5.49 -5.04 -5.41
CA LEU A 114 -6.18 -4.29 -6.46
C LEU A 114 -5.30 -3.16 -7.01
N ILE A 115 -4.54 -2.47 -6.17
CA ILE A 115 -3.53 -1.51 -6.61
C ILE A 115 -2.52 -2.20 -7.54
N ALA A 116 -1.97 -3.35 -7.12
CA ALA A 116 -1.02 -4.11 -7.94
C ALA A 116 -1.64 -4.51 -9.28
N LYS A 117 -2.89 -5.01 -9.28
CA LYS A 117 -3.63 -5.33 -10.51
C LYS A 117 -3.76 -4.13 -11.44
N SER A 118 -4.13 -2.97 -10.90
CA SER A 118 -4.34 -1.75 -11.70
C SER A 118 -3.07 -1.21 -12.35
N ILE A 119 -1.91 -1.42 -11.72
CA ILE A 119 -0.63 -0.93 -12.24
C ILE A 119 0.13 -1.94 -13.11
N GLU A 120 -0.21 -3.21 -13.08
CA GLU A 120 0.57 -4.29 -13.70
C GLU A 120 0.90 -4.02 -15.16
N LYS A 121 -0.08 -3.58 -15.94
CA LYS A 121 0.07 -3.30 -17.40
C LYS A 121 0.99 -2.11 -17.71
N PHE A 122 1.38 -1.33 -16.70
CA PHE A 122 2.27 -0.18 -16.84
C PHE A 122 3.71 -0.48 -16.41
N ILE A 123 3.96 -1.69 -15.89
CA ILE A 123 5.30 -2.15 -15.52
C ILE A 123 6.05 -2.52 -16.81
N ARG A 124 7.24 -1.98 -16.98
CA ARG A 124 8.14 -2.31 -18.09
C ARG A 124 9.08 -3.43 -17.67
N PRO A 125 9.06 -4.61 -18.32
CA PRO A 125 9.86 -5.76 -17.92
C PRO A 125 11.38 -5.51 -17.94
N GLU A 126 11.83 -4.60 -18.80
CA GLU A 126 13.22 -4.24 -19.00
C GLU A 126 13.77 -3.23 -17.96
N LEU A 127 12.91 -2.66 -17.15
CA LEU A 127 13.31 -1.66 -16.15
C LEU A 127 13.12 -2.17 -14.73
N PRO A 128 14.02 -1.82 -13.80
CA PRO A 128 13.81 -2.07 -12.38
C PRO A 128 12.53 -1.39 -11.88
N PHE A 129 11.70 -2.15 -11.20
CA PHE A 129 10.45 -1.69 -10.61
C PHE A 129 10.32 -2.21 -9.17
N SER A 130 9.78 -1.42 -8.27
CA SER A 130 9.52 -1.83 -6.90
C SER A 130 8.09 -1.54 -6.48
N PHE A 131 7.43 -2.56 -5.93
CA PHE A 131 6.15 -2.45 -5.24
C PHE A 131 6.36 -2.76 -3.75
N ALA A 132 6.12 -1.80 -2.89
CA ALA A 132 6.21 -1.97 -1.44
C ALA A 132 4.85 -1.73 -0.79
N SER A 133 4.49 -2.52 0.22
CA SER A 133 3.28 -2.29 0.99
C SER A 133 3.54 -2.43 2.49
N LEU A 134 3.04 -1.48 3.27
CA LEU A 134 3.18 -1.50 4.72
C LEU A 134 2.26 -2.56 5.32
N SER A 135 2.86 -3.51 6.00
CA SER A 135 2.20 -4.50 6.83
C SER A 135 2.47 -4.23 8.31
N ALA A 136 2.27 -5.23 9.14
CA ALA A 136 2.51 -5.12 10.58
C ALA A 136 3.02 -6.47 11.12
N ARG A 137 3.84 -6.43 12.17
CA ARG A 137 4.32 -7.62 12.90
C ARG A 137 3.17 -8.55 13.32
N VAL A 138 2.03 -7.96 13.69
CA VAL A 138 0.84 -8.71 14.11
C VAL A 138 0.20 -9.56 13.01
N GLY A 139 0.60 -9.38 11.73
CA GLY A 139 0.24 -10.26 10.61
C GLY A 139 0.98 -11.59 10.60
N SER A 140 1.97 -11.79 11.47
CA SER A 140 2.64 -13.08 11.65
C SER A 140 1.77 -14.01 12.51
N ILE A 141 1.39 -15.18 11.96
CA ILE A 141 0.62 -16.20 12.67
C ILE A 141 1.48 -16.82 13.77
N GLY A 142 2.73 -17.18 13.47
CA GLY A 142 3.63 -17.84 14.42
C GLY A 142 4.08 -16.94 15.59
N ASP A 143 4.09 -15.61 15.39
CA ASP A 143 4.48 -14.63 16.42
C ASP A 143 3.30 -14.15 17.28
N ASN A 144 2.10 -14.68 17.04
CA ASN A 144 0.91 -14.30 17.79
C ASN A 144 0.86 -14.95 19.19
N LYS A 145 1.46 -14.30 20.18
CA LYS A 145 1.46 -14.72 21.58
C LYS A 145 0.44 -13.97 22.44
N LEU A 146 0.02 -12.78 22.01
CA LEU A 146 -0.82 -11.88 22.82
C LEU A 146 -2.32 -12.02 22.53
N GLY A 147 -2.70 -12.54 21.36
CA GLY A 147 -4.09 -12.57 20.92
C GLY A 147 -4.69 -11.18 20.67
N GLY A 148 -6.02 -11.08 20.68
CA GLY A 148 -6.75 -9.84 20.37
C GLY A 148 -6.57 -9.37 18.91
N TRP A 149 -7.22 -8.25 18.55
CA TRP A 149 -7.14 -7.62 17.25
C TRP A 149 -7.42 -8.57 16.08
N TYR A 150 -8.43 -9.39 16.24
CA TYR A 150 -8.76 -10.48 15.31
C TYR A 150 -8.81 -10.02 13.85
N SER A 151 -9.61 -8.99 13.57
CA SER A 151 -9.79 -8.48 12.22
C SER A 151 -8.48 -7.92 11.64
N TYR A 152 -7.75 -7.15 12.44
CA TYR A 152 -6.50 -6.53 12.00
C TYR A 152 -5.40 -7.57 11.74
N ARG A 153 -5.17 -8.50 12.69
CA ARG A 153 -4.20 -9.59 12.53
C ARG A 153 -4.51 -10.42 11.29
N ALA A 154 -5.75 -10.87 11.17
CA ALA A 154 -6.18 -11.69 10.04
C ALA A 154 -6.01 -10.95 8.70
N SER A 155 -6.40 -9.67 8.63
CA SER A 155 -6.23 -8.88 7.40
C SER A 155 -4.75 -8.65 7.04
N LYS A 156 -3.86 -8.43 8.01
CA LYS A 156 -2.42 -8.28 7.74
C LYS A 156 -1.76 -9.61 7.35
N ALA A 157 -2.20 -10.73 7.91
CA ALA A 157 -1.77 -12.06 7.48
C ALA A 157 -2.22 -12.35 6.04
N ALA A 158 -3.47 -12.02 5.70
CA ALA A 158 -3.99 -12.15 4.33
C ALA A 158 -3.23 -11.25 3.35
N GLN A 159 -2.94 -10.00 3.71
CA GLN A 159 -2.08 -9.11 2.93
C GLN A 159 -0.71 -9.75 2.64
N ASN A 160 -0.06 -10.28 3.68
CA ASN A 160 1.25 -10.91 3.54
C ASN A 160 1.19 -12.11 2.55
N GLN A 161 0.15 -12.93 2.64
CA GLN A 161 -0.03 -14.07 1.73
C GLN A 161 -0.29 -13.64 0.29
N LEU A 162 -1.19 -12.65 0.08
CA LEU A 162 -1.50 -12.13 -1.25
C LEU A 162 -0.26 -11.53 -1.93
N LEU A 163 0.49 -10.71 -1.21
CA LEU A 163 1.70 -10.08 -1.76
C LEU A 163 2.85 -11.07 -1.94
N LYS A 164 2.95 -12.11 -1.11
CA LYS A 164 3.89 -13.22 -1.34
C LYS A 164 3.56 -13.94 -2.65
N THR A 165 2.29 -14.23 -2.90
CA THR A 165 1.82 -14.85 -4.15
C THR A 165 2.16 -13.95 -5.35
N LEU A 166 1.85 -12.65 -5.25
CA LEU A 166 2.20 -11.66 -6.27
C LEU A 166 3.71 -11.62 -6.55
N SER A 167 4.54 -11.70 -5.51
CA SER A 167 6.01 -11.67 -5.67
C SER A 167 6.53 -12.84 -6.51
N ILE A 168 5.90 -14.00 -6.42
CA ILE A 168 6.27 -15.19 -7.20
C ILE A 168 5.81 -15.03 -8.65
N GLU A 169 4.60 -14.52 -8.87
CA GLU A 169 4.07 -14.25 -10.21
C GLU A 169 4.88 -13.19 -10.94
N TRP A 170 5.07 -12.04 -10.31
CA TRP A 170 5.83 -10.94 -10.90
C TRP A 170 7.31 -11.24 -11.07
N GLY A 171 7.91 -12.05 -10.19
CA GLY A 171 9.29 -12.51 -10.36
C GLY A 171 9.52 -13.33 -11.64
N ARG A 172 8.47 -13.99 -12.16
CA ARG A 172 8.51 -14.70 -13.46
C ARG A 172 8.23 -13.77 -14.64
N LYS A 173 7.30 -12.81 -14.46
CA LYS A 173 6.81 -11.93 -15.53
C LYS A 173 7.69 -10.68 -15.73
N PHE A 174 8.24 -10.15 -14.63
CA PHE A 174 9.02 -8.93 -14.58
C PHE A 174 10.34 -9.19 -13.80
N PRO A 175 11.40 -9.67 -14.50
CA PRO A 175 12.63 -10.15 -13.83
C PRO A 175 13.35 -9.11 -12.97
N PHE A 176 13.14 -7.83 -13.26
CA PHE A 176 13.74 -6.72 -12.51
C PHE A 176 12.76 -6.07 -11.51
N SER A 177 11.65 -6.75 -11.20
CA SER A 177 10.69 -6.27 -10.21
C SER A 177 10.95 -6.85 -8.82
N ILE A 178 10.64 -6.05 -7.80
CA ILE A 178 10.68 -6.46 -6.39
C ILE A 178 9.32 -6.15 -5.77
N VAL A 179 8.72 -7.13 -5.10
CA VAL A 179 7.55 -6.95 -4.23
C VAL A 179 8.00 -7.09 -2.78
N SER A 180 7.86 -6.03 -2.01
CA SER A 180 8.29 -5.96 -0.61
C SER A 180 7.11 -5.76 0.34
N ILE A 181 7.14 -6.50 1.44
CA ILE A 181 6.20 -6.36 2.55
C ILE A 181 6.98 -5.78 3.72
N LEU A 182 6.64 -4.54 4.10
CA LEU A 182 7.44 -3.79 5.05
C LEU A 182 6.72 -3.66 6.40
N HIS A 183 7.45 -3.86 7.48
CA HIS A 183 6.99 -3.51 8.82
C HIS A 183 7.82 -2.33 9.35
N PRO A 184 7.24 -1.12 9.43
CA PRO A 184 8.01 0.08 9.77
C PRO A 184 8.32 0.21 11.29
N GLY A 185 7.95 -0.77 12.09
CA GLY A 185 7.91 -0.61 13.55
C GLY A 185 6.66 0.13 14.01
N THR A 186 6.65 0.54 15.27
CA THR A 186 5.59 1.43 15.80
C THR A 186 5.98 2.86 15.47
N CYS A 187 5.31 3.44 14.47
CA CYS A 187 5.48 4.85 14.13
C CYS A 187 4.49 5.70 14.92
N ASP A 188 4.91 6.88 15.35
CA ASP A 188 3.99 7.85 15.98
C ASP A 188 3.10 8.48 14.91
N THR A 189 1.93 7.90 14.73
CA THR A 189 0.93 8.28 13.72
C THR A 189 -0.47 8.24 14.32
N LYS A 190 -1.44 8.81 13.63
CA LYS A 190 -2.86 8.72 14.02
C LYS A 190 -3.36 7.27 14.10
N LEU A 191 -2.73 6.33 13.41
CA LEU A 191 -3.10 4.92 13.44
C LEU A 191 -2.60 4.20 14.71
N SER A 192 -1.53 4.68 15.32
CA SER A 192 -0.91 4.07 16.50
C SER A 192 -1.39 4.68 17.83
N LYS A 193 -2.11 5.78 17.80
CA LYS A 193 -2.76 6.45 18.94
C LYS A 193 -4.17 5.93 19.13
#